data_4b408c93b4cb7b0aa64b9651521d5912
#
_entry.id   4b408c93b4cb7b0aa64b9651521d5912
#
_cell.length_a   1.000
_cell.length_b   1.000
_cell.length_c   1.000
_cell.angle_alpha   90.00
_cell.angle_beta   90.00
_cell.angle_gamma   90.00
#
_symmetry.space_group_name_H-M   'P 1'
#
loop_
_entity.id
_entity.type
_entity.pdbx_description
1 polymer ?
#
loop_
_entity_poly.entity_id
_entity_poly.type
_entity_poly.pdbx_seq_one_letter_code
_entity_poly.pdbx_strand_id
1 'polypeptide(L)'
;MLHSMRQFDDLTYVHSVNVALIASILGQWLKFSEKDIRILTISGLLHDIGKIMIPNEILTKPGKLTVAEYNIMKQHVNFGYEKVKNQNIDIRIKEACLLHHEKCDGTGYP
;
A
#
# COMPACT_ATOMS: atom_id res chain seq x y z
N MET A 1 4.76 9.95 -8.38
CA MET A 1 4.20 9.09 -7.32
C MET A 1 5.28 8.30 -6.59
N LEU A 2 5.97 7.36 -7.24
CA LEU A 2 7.03 6.59 -6.58
C LEU A 2 8.21 7.45 -6.16
N HIS A 3 8.53 8.48 -6.93
CA HIS A 3 9.57 9.44 -6.58
C HIS A 3 9.24 10.17 -5.27
N SER A 4 8.00 10.59 -5.08
CA SER A 4 7.56 11.23 -3.85
C SER A 4 7.65 10.28 -2.65
N MET A 5 7.28 9.01 -2.82
CA MET A 5 7.44 7.99 -1.79
C MET A 5 8.91 7.82 -1.40
N ARG A 6 9.80 7.77 -2.37
CA ARG A 6 11.23 7.61 -2.13
C ARG A 6 11.82 8.80 -1.38
N GLN A 7 11.44 10.02 -1.74
CA GLN A 7 11.88 11.22 -1.03
C GLN A 7 11.35 11.28 0.40
N PHE A 8 10.13 10.77 0.59
CA PHE A 8 9.46 10.80 1.88
C PHE A 8 9.96 9.69 2.82
N ASP A 9 10.10 8.47 2.29
CA ASP A 9 10.48 7.30 3.11
C ASP A 9 11.07 6.20 2.22
N ASP A 10 12.40 6.06 2.26
CA ASP A 10 13.12 5.05 1.48
C ASP A 10 12.70 3.63 1.88
N LEU A 11 12.41 3.38 3.15
CA LEU A 11 11.98 2.05 3.61
C LEU A 11 10.63 1.67 3.02
N THR A 12 9.68 2.60 2.96
CA THR A 12 8.38 2.37 2.34
C THR A 12 8.54 2.10 0.85
N TYR A 13 9.40 2.86 0.17
CA TYR A 13 9.68 2.64 -1.25
C TYR A 13 10.24 1.25 -1.51
N VAL A 14 11.28 0.85 -0.76
CA VAL A 14 11.93 -0.47 -0.90
C VAL A 14 10.92 -1.58 -0.61
N HIS A 15 10.13 -1.45 0.44
CA HIS A 15 9.09 -2.42 0.80
C HIS A 15 8.09 -2.59 -0.35
N SER A 16 7.58 -1.50 -0.91
CA SER A 16 6.60 -1.56 -1.99
C SER A 16 7.17 -2.22 -3.26
N VAL A 17 8.42 -1.93 -3.60
CA VAL A 17 9.09 -2.57 -4.73
C VAL A 17 9.24 -4.08 -4.48
N ASN A 18 9.65 -4.48 -3.28
CA ASN A 18 9.81 -5.89 -2.93
C ASN A 18 8.49 -6.63 -2.97
N VAL A 19 7.42 -6.05 -2.45
CA VAL A 19 6.07 -6.66 -2.50
C VAL A 19 5.63 -6.83 -3.95
N ALA A 20 5.86 -5.85 -4.80
CA ALA A 20 5.52 -5.94 -6.23
C ALA A 20 6.28 -7.06 -6.93
N LEU A 21 7.59 -7.20 -6.66
CA LEU A 21 8.41 -8.26 -7.23
C LEU A 21 7.93 -9.64 -6.78
N ILE A 22 7.67 -9.82 -5.49
CA ILE A 22 7.20 -11.09 -4.95
C ILE A 22 5.82 -11.43 -5.54
N ALA A 23 4.91 -10.48 -5.61
CA ALA A 23 3.58 -10.69 -6.19
C ALA A 23 3.68 -11.10 -7.66
N SER A 24 4.56 -10.48 -8.44
CA SER A 24 4.79 -10.83 -9.84
C SER A 24 5.31 -12.26 -9.99
N ILE A 25 6.29 -12.65 -9.18
CA ILE A 25 6.86 -14.00 -9.21
C ILE A 25 5.81 -15.05 -8.84
N LEU A 26 5.05 -14.81 -7.77
CA LEU A 26 3.98 -15.72 -7.35
C LEU A 26 2.90 -15.85 -8.43
N GLY A 27 2.53 -14.76 -9.05
CA GLY A 27 1.56 -14.77 -10.16
C GLY A 27 2.04 -15.63 -11.32
N GLN A 28 3.33 -15.56 -11.66
CA GLN A 28 3.92 -16.39 -12.71
C GLN A 28 3.92 -17.87 -12.33
N TRP A 29 4.28 -18.19 -11.09
CA TRP A 29 4.29 -19.58 -10.61
C TRP A 29 2.88 -20.19 -10.60
N LEU A 30 1.87 -19.39 -10.25
CA LEU A 30 0.47 -19.82 -10.22
C LEU A 30 -0.17 -19.77 -11.61
N LYS A 31 0.57 -19.36 -12.63
CA LYS A 31 0.11 -19.28 -14.02
C LYS A 31 -1.08 -18.36 -14.22
N PHE A 32 -1.09 -17.26 -13.50
CA PHE A 32 -2.08 -16.20 -13.70
C PHE A 32 -1.90 -15.56 -15.08
N SER A 33 -2.95 -14.97 -15.62
CA SER A 33 -2.87 -14.22 -16.86
C SER A 33 -1.93 -13.02 -16.71
N GLU A 34 -1.37 -12.55 -17.85
CA GLU A 34 -0.53 -11.35 -17.84
C GLU A 34 -1.25 -10.14 -17.23
N LYS A 35 -2.56 -10.02 -17.51
CA LYS A 35 -3.38 -8.95 -16.95
C LYS A 35 -3.42 -9.03 -15.42
N ASP A 36 -3.67 -10.22 -14.89
CA ASP A 36 -3.75 -10.42 -13.44
C ASP A 36 -2.39 -10.21 -12.77
N ILE A 37 -1.29 -10.64 -13.41
CA ILE A 37 0.06 -10.40 -12.90
C ILE A 37 0.35 -8.89 -12.84
N ARG A 38 -0.03 -8.14 -13.87
CA ARG A 38 0.14 -6.67 -13.86
C ARG A 38 -0.65 -6.03 -12.73
N ILE A 39 -1.90 -6.47 -12.52
CA ILE A 39 -2.74 -5.93 -11.44
C ILE A 39 -2.11 -6.21 -10.08
N LEU A 40 -1.62 -7.43 -9.84
CA LEU A 40 -0.93 -7.79 -8.60
C LEU A 40 0.31 -6.93 -8.39
N THR A 41 1.12 -6.75 -9.43
CA THR A 41 2.36 -5.99 -9.37
C THR A 41 2.09 -4.53 -9.04
N ILE A 42 1.13 -3.91 -9.73
CA ILE A 42 0.77 -2.51 -9.50
C ILE A 42 0.14 -2.34 -8.12
N SER A 43 -0.70 -3.28 -7.69
CA SER A 43 -1.28 -3.26 -6.34
C SER A 43 -0.18 -3.30 -5.27
N GLY A 44 0.85 -4.13 -5.47
CA GLY A 44 1.98 -4.20 -4.55
C GLY A 44 2.77 -2.89 -4.48
N LEU A 45 2.93 -2.20 -5.63
CA LEU A 45 3.61 -0.90 -5.65
C LEU A 45 2.80 0.19 -4.97
N LEU A 46 1.48 0.18 -5.10
CA LEU A 46 0.63 1.29 -4.70
C LEU A 46 -0.09 1.09 -3.37
N HIS A 47 -0.06 -0.13 -2.78
CA HIS A 47 -0.87 -0.41 -1.58
C HIS A 47 -0.57 0.55 -0.41
N ASP A 48 0.65 1.02 -0.28
CA ASP A 48 1.07 1.92 0.79
C ASP A 48 1.26 3.38 0.33
N ILE A 49 0.73 3.74 -0.86
CA ILE A 49 0.93 5.10 -1.40
C ILE A 49 0.44 6.19 -0.42
N GLY A 50 -0.59 5.89 0.36
CA GLY A 50 -1.14 6.84 1.32
C GLY A 50 -0.18 7.23 2.45
N LYS A 51 0.90 6.49 2.66
CA LYS A 51 1.89 6.81 3.68
C LYS A 51 2.61 8.14 3.41
N ILE A 52 2.61 8.65 2.17
CA ILE A 52 3.18 9.97 1.89
C ILE A 52 2.44 11.09 2.62
N MET A 53 1.20 10.85 3.05
CA MET A 53 0.39 11.83 3.81
C MET A 53 0.56 11.68 5.33
N ILE A 54 1.32 10.69 5.79
CA ILE A 54 1.55 10.47 7.22
C ILE A 54 2.76 11.30 7.65
N PRO A 55 2.69 12.01 8.80
CA PRO A 55 3.85 12.77 9.30
C PRO A 55 5.09 11.88 9.45
N ASN A 56 6.23 12.40 9.03
CA ASN A 56 7.49 11.65 9.02
C ASN A 56 7.88 11.16 10.42
N GLU A 57 7.60 11.95 11.44
CA GLU A 57 7.88 11.59 12.84
C GLU A 57 7.15 10.31 13.26
N ILE A 58 5.96 10.08 12.71
CA ILE A 58 5.19 8.85 12.97
C ILE A 58 5.71 7.69 12.15
N LEU A 59 5.98 7.92 10.84
CA LEU A 59 6.47 6.87 9.93
C LEU A 59 7.79 6.27 10.39
N THR A 60 8.70 7.11 10.87
CA THR A 60 10.07 6.70 11.21
C THR A 60 10.31 6.55 12.69
N LYS A 61 9.25 6.64 13.52
CA LYS A 61 9.39 6.56 14.96
C LYS A 61 9.95 5.20 15.38
N PRO A 62 11.05 5.17 16.14
CA PRO A 62 11.55 3.92 16.71
C PRO A 62 10.65 3.47 17.86
N GLY A 63 10.38 2.14 17.94
CA GLY A 63 9.53 1.57 18.96
C GLY A 63 8.04 1.67 18.65
N LYS A 64 7.23 1.55 19.69
CA LYS A 64 5.77 1.51 19.53
C LYS A 64 5.17 2.90 19.35
N LEU A 65 4.15 2.98 18.51
CA LEU A 65 3.32 4.18 18.38
C LEU A 65 2.35 4.26 19.55
N THR A 66 2.02 5.49 19.97
CA THR A 66 0.90 5.71 20.86
C THR A 66 -0.41 5.36 20.16
N VAL A 67 -1.51 5.26 20.91
CA VAL A 67 -2.84 5.01 20.32
C VAL A 67 -3.20 6.10 19.32
N ALA A 68 -2.93 7.38 19.64
CA ALA A 68 -3.20 8.49 18.75
C ALA A 68 -2.34 8.41 17.47
N GLU A 69 -1.06 8.10 17.59
CA GLU A 69 -0.15 7.95 16.46
C GLU A 69 -0.55 6.76 15.58
N TYR A 70 -0.94 5.64 16.18
CA TYR A 70 -1.40 4.47 15.43
C TYR A 70 -2.68 4.78 14.64
N ASN A 71 -3.61 5.55 15.24
CA ASN A 71 -4.82 5.98 14.55
C ASN A 71 -4.50 6.85 13.33
N ILE A 72 -3.48 7.71 13.43
CA ILE A 72 -3.01 8.50 12.29
C ILE A 72 -2.40 7.58 11.24
N MET A 73 -1.56 6.64 11.63
CA MET A 73 -0.92 5.69 10.71
C MET A 73 -1.96 4.86 9.95
N LYS A 74 -3.02 4.42 10.61
CA LYS A 74 -4.09 3.64 9.96
C LYS A 74 -4.75 4.39 8.81
N GLN A 75 -4.71 5.73 8.82
CA GLN A 75 -5.33 6.52 7.77
C GLN A 75 -4.60 6.42 6.43
N HIS A 76 -3.41 5.81 6.37
CA HIS A 76 -2.71 5.66 5.09
C HIS A 76 -3.55 4.90 4.05
N VAL A 77 -4.40 3.97 4.47
CA VAL A 77 -5.28 3.24 3.54
C VAL A 77 -6.32 4.16 2.91
N ASN A 78 -6.91 5.07 3.70
CA ASN A 78 -7.86 6.05 3.20
C ASN A 78 -7.18 7.08 2.30
N PHE A 79 -6.01 7.58 2.69
CA PHE A 79 -5.24 8.52 1.89
C PHE A 79 -4.80 7.91 0.56
N GLY A 80 -4.39 6.64 0.58
CA GLY A 80 -4.01 5.91 -0.63
C GLY A 80 -5.19 5.75 -1.58
N TYR A 81 -6.34 5.35 -1.06
CA TYR A 81 -7.56 5.22 -1.85
C TYR A 81 -7.97 6.57 -2.46
N GLU A 82 -7.92 7.66 -1.69
CA GLU A 82 -8.23 9.00 -2.20
C GLU A 82 -7.33 9.40 -3.38
N LYS A 83 -6.07 8.98 -3.36
CA LYS A 83 -5.14 9.28 -4.46
C LYS A 83 -5.44 8.52 -5.74
N VAL A 84 -5.99 7.30 -5.64
CA VAL A 84 -6.18 6.42 -6.80
C VAL A 84 -7.62 6.28 -7.27
N LYS A 85 -8.60 6.65 -6.45
CA LYS A 85 -10.03 6.38 -6.72
C LYS A 85 -10.54 6.96 -8.03
N ASN A 86 -10.00 8.10 -8.45
CA ASN A 86 -10.41 8.79 -9.68
C ASN A 86 -9.48 8.50 -10.87
N GLN A 87 -8.49 7.63 -10.69
CA GLN A 87 -7.59 7.25 -11.77
C GLN A 87 -8.23 6.16 -12.63
N ASN A 88 -7.87 6.14 -13.91
CA ASN A 88 -8.35 5.12 -14.85
C ASN A 88 -7.53 3.83 -14.71
N ILE A 89 -7.69 3.15 -13.59
CA ILE A 89 -7.00 1.89 -13.28
C ILE A 89 -8.02 0.87 -12.78
N ASP A 90 -7.63 -0.41 -12.78
CA ASP A 90 -8.51 -1.50 -12.36
C ASP A 90 -8.97 -1.29 -10.92
N ILE A 91 -10.26 -1.56 -10.65
CA ILE A 91 -10.85 -1.42 -9.32
C ILE A 91 -10.13 -2.27 -8.27
N ARG A 92 -9.57 -3.40 -8.66
CA ARG A 92 -8.83 -4.28 -7.73
C ARG A 92 -7.59 -3.60 -7.17
N ILE A 93 -6.93 -2.73 -7.93
CA ILE A 93 -5.80 -1.93 -7.46
C ILE A 93 -6.26 -0.92 -6.41
N LYS A 94 -7.40 -0.27 -6.66
CA LYS A 94 -7.99 0.69 -5.72
C LYS A 94 -8.38 0.03 -4.40
N GLU A 95 -9.00 -1.15 -4.49
CA GLU A 95 -9.39 -1.94 -3.31
C GLU A 95 -8.17 -2.39 -2.50
N ALA A 96 -7.06 -2.73 -3.16
CA ALA A 96 -5.84 -3.09 -2.47
C ALA A 96 -5.30 -1.92 -1.63
N CYS A 97 -5.36 -0.69 -2.14
CA CYS A 97 -4.95 0.48 -1.38
C CYS A 97 -5.80 0.69 -0.12
N LEU A 98 -7.09 0.39 -0.20
CA LEU A 98 -8.02 0.64 0.91
C LEU A 98 -8.07 -0.51 1.91
N LEU A 99 -8.04 -1.75 1.44
CA LEU A 99 -8.44 -2.92 2.22
C LEU A 99 -7.29 -3.84 2.63
N HIS A 100 -6.04 -3.53 2.27
CA HIS A 100 -4.92 -4.46 2.51
C HIS A 100 -4.65 -4.74 3.99
N HIS A 101 -5.13 -3.90 4.91
CA HIS A 101 -5.05 -4.13 6.35
C HIS A 101 -6.35 -4.63 6.97
N GLU A 102 -7.39 -4.84 6.16
CA GLU A 102 -8.64 -5.40 6.66
C GLU A 102 -8.50 -6.90 6.88
N LYS A 103 -9.29 -7.44 7.81
CA LYS A 103 -9.31 -8.86 8.13
C LYS A 103 -10.70 -9.44 7.88
N CYS A 104 -10.77 -10.76 7.65
CA CYS A 104 -12.02 -11.44 7.36
C CYS A 104 -13.06 -11.29 8.49
N ASP A 105 -12.61 -11.14 9.75
CA ASP A 105 -13.48 -10.96 10.91
C ASP A 105 -13.83 -9.50 11.22
N GLY A 106 -13.38 -8.56 10.38
CA GLY A 106 -13.67 -7.14 10.55
C GLY A 106 -12.83 -6.43 11.60
N THR A 107 -11.80 -7.08 12.17
CA THR A 107 -10.97 -6.47 13.21
C THR A 107 -9.81 -5.65 12.67
N GLY A 108 -9.58 -5.67 11.34
CA GLY A 108 -8.59 -4.84 10.69
C GLY A 108 -9.08 -3.42 10.49
N TYR A 109 -8.47 -2.68 9.50
CA TYR A 109 -8.87 -1.32 9.17
C TYR A 109 -8.88 -1.11 7.64
N PRO A 110 -9.64 -0.27 7.09
CA PRO A 110 -10.20 0.95 7.72
C PRO A 110 -11.15 0.74 8.84
#